data_99d0714bab12bc6a5c468e0e1e0b6e0b
#
_entry.id   99d0714bab12bc6a5c468e0e1e0b6e0b
#
_cell.length_a   1.000
_cell.length_b   1.000
_cell.length_c   1.000
_cell.angle_alpha   90.00
_cell.angle_beta   90.00
_cell.angle_gamma   90.00
#
_symmetry.space_group_name_H-M   'P 1'
#
loop_
_entity.id
_entity.type
_entity.pdbx_description
1 polymer ?
#
loop_
_entity_poly.entity_id
_entity_poly.type
_entity_poly.pdbx_seq_one_letter_code
_entity_poly.pdbx_strand_id
1 'polypeptide(L)'
;MDRAKAHWDGIAKPLHSLGKLEDVLIQIAGITGKEEISIEKRALLTFCADNGVVEENVTQSGQEVTATVAENFLQEKATAAILCRGAHADLFPIDIGMARDTKVPRYKVAYGTKNMAKGPAMTREEAVRALETGIAVAEEKNCGGLSADGNR
;
A
#
# COMPACT_ATOMS: atom_id res chain seq x y z
N MET A 1 22.83 7.92 -2.50
CA MET A 1 22.16 9.20 -2.14
C MET A 1 23.05 10.39 -2.53
N ASP A 2 24.30 10.48 -2.11
CA ASP A 2 25.16 11.66 -2.37
C ASP A 2 25.34 11.97 -3.85
N ARG A 3 25.54 10.94 -4.71
CA ARG A 3 25.62 11.13 -6.17
C ARG A 3 24.32 11.67 -6.77
N ALA A 4 23.17 11.16 -6.34
CA ALA A 4 21.89 11.66 -6.80
C ALA A 4 21.64 13.11 -6.35
N LYS A 5 22.04 13.45 -5.12
CA LYS A 5 21.98 14.83 -4.65
C LYS A 5 22.87 15.76 -5.50
N ALA A 6 24.13 15.35 -5.75
CA ALA A 6 25.05 16.13 -6.58
C ALA A 6 24.51 16.29 -8.02
N HIS A 7 23.87 15.26 -8.58
CA HIS A 7 23.19 15.34 -9.88
C HIS A 7 22.08 16.41 -9.87
N TRP A 8 21.19 16.38 -8.86
CA TRP A 8 20.10 17.36 -8.73
C TRP A 8 20.60 18.79 -8.49
N ASP A 9 21.68 18.96 -7.73
CA ASP A 9 22.32 20.28 -7.48
C ASP A 9 23.01 20.80 -8.74
N GLY A 10 23.43 19.92 -9.66
CA GLY A 10 24.07 20.26 -10.94
C GLY A 10 23.10 20.63 -12.07
N ILE A 11 21.79 20.39 -11.90
CA ILE A 11 20.78 20.77 -12.90
C ILE A 11 20.58 22.30 -12.88
N ALA A 12 20.37 22.89 -14.06
CA ALA A 12 20.15 24.33 -14.22
C ALA A 12 18.80 24.78 -13.65
N LYS A 13 18.71 24.86 -12.34
CA LYS A 13 17.58 25.34 -11.54
C LYS A 13 18.08 26.04 -10.29
N PRO A 14 17.30 26.93 -9.63
CA PRO A 14 17.66 27.42 -8.31
C PRO A 14 17.83 26.26 -7.33
N LEU A 15 18.85 26.31 -6.49
CA LEU A 15 19.09 25.28 -5.45
C LEU A 15 17.84 25.07 -4.59
N HIS A 16 17.46 23.83 -4.39
CA HIS A 16 16.31 23.42 -3.57
C HIS A 16 14.96 24.00 -4.03
N SER A 17 14.83 24.42 -5.30
CA SER A 17 13.61 25.05 -5.81
C SER A 17 12.38 24.12 -5.83
N LEU A 18 12.59 22.83 -5.88
CA LEU A 18 11.51 21.81 -5.83
C LEU A 18 11.20 21.34 -4.39
N GLY A 19 11.95 21.82 -3.38
CA GLY A 19 11.72 21.53 -1.97
C GLY A 19 11.71 20.01 -1.69
N LYS A 20 10.67 19.55 -0.98
CA LYS A 20 10.54 18.14 -0.59
C LYS A 20 10.53 17.15 -1.76
N LEU A 21 10.20 17.58 -2.96
CA LEU A 21 10.25 16.70 -4.13
C LEU A 21 11.68 16.25 -4.43
N GLU A 22 12.67 17.12 -4.28
CA GLU A 22 14.09 16.75 -4.45
C GLU A 22 14.51 15.70 -3.42
N ASP A 23 14.10 15.87 -2.16
CA ASP A 23 14.39 14.91 -1.09
C ASP A 23 13.81 13.52 -1.40
N VAL A 24 12.57 13.46 -1.87
CA VAL A 24 11.91 12.22 -2.27
C VAL A 24 12.63 11.55 -3.44
N LEU A 25 13.01 12.32 -4.47
CA LEU A 25 13.73 11.79 -5.63
C LEU A 25 15.11 11.24 -5.24
N ILE A 26 15.82 11.94 -4.35
CA ILE A 26 17.12 11.47 -3.81
C ILE A 26 16.93 10.17 -3.01
N GLN A 27 15.85 10.06 -2.22
CA GLN A 27 15.53 8.83 -1.49
C GLN A 27 15.23 7.66 -2.44
N ILE A 28 14.42 7.87 -3.48
CA ILE A 28 14.12 6.85 -4.50
C ILE A 28 15.42 6.39 -5.18
N ALA A 29 16.31 7.31 -5.56
CA ALA A 29 17.60 6.97 -6.11
C ALA A 29 18.46 6.13 -5.14
N GLY A 30 18.39 6.44 -3.84
CA GLY A 30 19.06 5.66 -2.80
C GLY A 30 18.51 4.23 -2.66
N ILE A 31 17.20 4.06 -2.72
CA ILE A 31 16.51 2.77 -2.63
C ILE A 31 16.78 1.92 -3.88
N THR A 32 16.69 2.51 -5.06
CA THR A 32 16.85 1.80 -6.33
C THR A 32 18.32 1.58 -6.74
N GLY A 33 19.26 2.30 -6.11
CA GLY A 33 20.67 2.29 -6.47
C GLY A 33 20.98 2.97 -7.82
N LYS A 34 20.02 3.68 -8.39
CA LYS A 34 20.12 4.35 -9.70
C LYS A 34 20.12 5.87 -9.51
N GLU A 35 20.95 6.59 -10.25
CA GLU A 35 20.94 8.07 -10.28
C GLU A 35 19.74 8.59 -11.08
N GLU A 36 19.50 7.98 -12.23
CA GLU A 36 18.31 8.23 -13.04
C GLU A 36 17.18 7.35 -12.51
N ILE A 37 16.14 7.98 -12.00
CA ILE A 37 14.96 7.29 -11.47
C ILE A 37 13.86 7.26 -12.51
N SER A 38 13.12 6.17 -12.54
CA SER A 38 11.88 6.04 -13.29
C SER A 38 10.73 5.74 -12.32
N ILE A 39 9.63 6.43 -12.51
CA ILE A 39 8.36 6.20 -11.82
C ILE A 39 7.26 5.76 -12.80
N GLU A 40 7.63 5.20 -13.94
CA GLU A 40 6.69 4.74 -14.95
C GLU A 40 5.84 3.57 -14.45
N LYS A 41 6.48 2.62 -13.73
CA LYS A 41 5.79 1.52 -13.08
C LYS A 41 5.47 1.88 -11.63
N ARG A 42 4.20 1.96 -11.33
CA ARG A 42 3.69 2.36 -10.00
C ARG A 42 2.64 1.39 -9.54
N ALA A 43 2.64 1.08 -8.25
CA ALA A 43 1.64 0.23 -7.65
C ALA A 43 1.14 0.81 -6.33
N LEU A 44 -0.14 0.62 -6.06
CA LEU A 44 -0.77 0.87 -4.76
C LEU A 44 -1.14 -0.48 -4.14
N LEU A 45 -0.47 -0.85 -3.05
CA LEU A 45 -0.84 -2.00 -2.23
C LEU A 45 -1.84 -1.54 -1.18
N THR A 46 -3.07 -2.04 -1.24
CA THR A 46 -4.14 -1.67 -0.30
C THR A 46 -4.43 -2.84 0.63
N PHE A 47 -3.89 -2.78 1.84
CA PHE A 47 -4.12 -3.79 2.88
C PHE A 47 -5.46 -3.55 3.56
N CYS A 48 -6.39 -4.48 3.38
CA CYS A 48 -7.75 -4.40 3.88
C CYS A 48 -7.88 -5.21 5.17
N ALA A 49 -8.33 -4.57 6.24
CA ALA A 49 -8.55 -5.20 7.54
C ALA A 49 -9.69 -4.50 8.29
N ASP A 50 -10.32 -5.24 9.18
CA ASP A 50 -11.36 -4.75 10.09
C ASP A 50 -10.83 -4.63 11.52
N ASN A 51 -11.36 -3.67 12.26
CA ASN A 51 -10.97 -3.39 13.63
C ASN A 51 -12.13 -3.64 14.60
N GLY A 52 -11.90 -4.45 15.63
CA GLY A 52 -12.92 -4.81 16.61
C GLY A 52 -13.45 -3.62 17.43
N VAL A 53 -12.72 -2.51 17.49
CA VAL A 53 -13.15 -1.29 18.18
C VAL A 53 -14.44 -0.66 17.58
N VAL A 54 -14.86 -1.10 16.40
CA VAL A 54 -16.14 -0.70 15.79
C VAL A 54 -17.32 -1.01 16.74
N GLU A 55 -17.20 -2.01 17.62
CA GLU A 55 -18.21 -2.31 18.65
C GLU A 55 -18.49 -1.12 19.60
N GLU A 56 -17.55 -0.19 19.74
CA GLU A 56 -17.65 1.00 20.59
C GLU A 56 -18.34 2.20 19.87
N ASN A 57 -18.96 1.97 18.73
CA ASN A 57 -19.64 3.00 17.92
C ASN A 57 -18.74 4.19 17.52
N VAL A 58 -17.46 3.94 17.26
CA VAL A 58 -16.49 4.95 16.85
C VAL A 58 -16.59 5.32 15.36
N THR A 59 -17.45 4.64 14.60
CA THR A 59 -17.70 4.86 13.18
C THR A 59 -19.18 4.74 12.86
N GLN A 60 -19.62 5.35 11.76
CA GLN A 60 -21.01 5.31 11.28
C GLN A 60 -21.38 4.02 10.54
N SER A 61 -20.39 3.22 10.15
CA SER A 61 -20.57 1.98 9.38
C SER A 61 -19.98 0.78 10.12
N GLY A 62 -20.54 -0.39 9.89
CA GLY A 62 -20.01 -1.64 10.41
C GLY A 62 -18.85 -2.19 9.58
N GLN A 63 -18.32 -3.33 10.00
CA GLN A 63 -17.18 -4.02 9.36
C GLN A 63 -17.52 -4.54 7.95
N GLU A 64 -18.80 -4.73 7.61
CA GLU A 64 -19.23 -5.20 6.29
C GLU A 64 -18.81 -4.27 5.14
N VAL A 65 -18.59 -2.98 5.43
CA VAL A 65 -18.18 -1.97 4.44
C VAL A 65 -16.78 -2.25 3.90
N THR A 66 -15.84 -2.67 4.73
CA THR A 66 -14.45 -2.97 4.33
C THR A 66 -14.43 -4.02 3.22
N ALA A 67 -15.12 -5.13 3.42
CA ALA A 67 -15.17 -6.20 2.44
C ALA A 67 -15.87 -5.77 1.13
N THR A 68 -16.93 -4.99 1.23
CA THR A 68 -17.65 -4.46 0.07
C THR A 68 -16.77 -3.51 -0.75
N VAL A 69 -16.04 -2.61 -0.08
CA VAL A 69 -15.12 -1.68 -0.75
C VAL A 69 -13.93 -2.44 -1.36
N ALA A 70 -13.41 -3.44 -0.66
CA ALA A 70 -12.32 -4.27 -1.16
C ALA A 70 -12.71 -5.04 -2.44
N GLU A 71 -13.93 -5.57 -2.52
CA GLU A 71 -14.45 -6.19 -3.74
C GLU A 71 -14.70 -5.16 -4.86
N ASN A 72 -15.07 -3.92 -4.52
CA ASN A 72 -15.21 -2.84 -5.49
C ASN A 72 -13.84 -2.40 -6.08
N PHE A 73 -12.72 -2.61 -5.38
CA PHE A 73 -11.39 -2.42 -5.97
C PHE A 73 -11.17 -3.37 -7.16
N LEU A 74 -11.58 -4.64 -7.05
CA LEU A 74 -11.48 -5.62 -8.13
C LEU A 74 -12.35 -5.27 -9.34
N GLN A 75 -13.41 -4.47 -9.13
CA GLN A 75 -14.33 -4.01 -10.17
C GLN A 75 -14.00 -2.59 -10.67
N GLU A 76 -12.88 -2.01 -10.23
CA GLU A 76 -12.46 -0.64 -10.55
C GLU A 76 -13.50 0.45 -10.21
N LYS A 77 -14.40 0.20 -9.26
CA LYS A 77 -15.49 1.12 -8.88
C LYS A 77 -15.20 1.98 -7.67
N ALA A 78 -14.19 1.61 -6.86
CA ALA A 78 -13.82 2.37 -5.67
C ALA A 78 -12.92 3.56 -6.02
N THR A 79 -12.94 4.59 -5.18
CA THR A 79 -12.19 5.85 -5.39
C THR A 79 -10.71 5.62 -5.67
N ALA A 80 -10.04 4.75 -4.89
CA ALA A 80 -8.62 4.46 -5.12
C ALA A 80 -8.37 3.82 -6.49
N ALA A 81 -9.26 2.94 -6.97
CA ALA A 81 -9.14 2.34 -8.30
C ALA A 81 -9.27 3.39 -9.42
N ILE A 82 -10.21 4.33 -9.26
CA ILE A 82 -10.38 5.43 -10.22
C ILE A 82 -9.13 6.32 -10.25
N LEU A 83 -8.58 6.65 -9.08
CA LEU A 83 -7.36 7.47 -8.97
C LEU A 83 -6.14 6.75 -9.51
N CYS A 84 -5.97 5.45 -9.22
CA CYS A 84 -4.88 4.63 -9.76
C CYS A 84 -4.93 4.59 -11.28
N ARG A 85 -6.10 4.40 -11.88
CA ARG A 85 -6.27 4.44 -13.34
C ARG A 85 -5.86 5.80 -13.92
N GLY A 86 -6.26 6.91 -13.30
CA GLY A 86 -5.87 8.26 -13.71
C GLY A 86 -4.37 8.52 -13.55
N ALA A 87 -3.74 7.90 -12.57
CA ALA A 87 -2.30 7.99 -12.30
C ALA A 87 -1.47 6.93 -13.07
N HIS A 88 -2.08 6.07 -13.86
CA HIS A 88 -1.43 4.91 -14.51
C HIS A 88 -0.67 4.03 -13.50
N ALA A 89 -1.29 3.75 -12.35
CA ALA A 89 -0.76 2.90 -11.29
C ALA A 89 -1.60 1.63 -11.16
N ASP A 90 -0.93 0.50 -10.93
CA ASP A 90 -1.62 -0.77 -10.64
C ASP A 90 -2.18 -0.74 -9.22
N LEU A 91 -3.35 -1.36 -9.01
CA LEU A 91 -3.98 -1.48 -7.69
C LEU A 91 -4.03 -2.94 -7.27
N PHE A 92 -3.45 -3.25 -6.12
CA PHE A 92 -3.46 -4.58 -5.52
C PHE A 92 -4.18 -4.55 -4.17
N PRO A 93 -5.48 -4.88 -4.12
CA PRO A 93 -6.17 -5.08 -2.86
C PRO A 93 -5.73 -6.40 -2.23
N ILE A 94 -5.51 -6.40 -0.92
CA ILE A 94 -4.94 -7.51 -0.15
C ILE A 94 -5.75 -7.69 1.12
N ASP A 95 -6.35 -8.87 1.30
CA ASP A 95 -7.02 -9.22 2.55
C ASP A 95 -6.01 -9.66 3.60
N ILE A 96 -5.65 -8.76 4.50
CA ILE A 96 -4.76 -9.06 5.62
C ILE A 96 -5.53 -9.32 6.93
N GLY A 97 -6.81 -8.98 6.97
CA GLY A 97 -7.58 -9.16 8.20
C GLY A 97 -9.03 -8.68 8.11
N MET A 98 -9.71 -8.88 6.99
CA MET A 98 -11.15 -8.60 6.92
C MET A 98 -11.96 -9.60 7.75
N ALA A 99 -13.04 -9.13 8.38
CA ALA A 99 -13.90 -9.94 9.24
C ALA A 99 -14.67 -11.04 8.49
N ARG A 100 -14.78 -10.95 7.17
CA ARG A 100 -15.37 -11.97 6.30
C ARG A 100 -14.46 -12.32 5.13
N ASP A 101 -14.73 -13.45 4.49
CA ASP A 101 -14.05 -13.85 3.25
C ASP A 101 -14.63 -13.10 2.05
N THR A 102 -13.76 -12.80 1.07
CA THR A 102 -14.06 -12.09 -0.15
C THR A 102 -13.30 -12.73 -1.33
N LYS A 103 -13.45 -12.18 -2.53
CA LYS A 103 -12.66 -12.57 -3.71
C LYS A 103 -11.27 -11.90 -3.76
N VAL A 104 -10.98 -11.01 -2.82
CA VAL A 104 -9.67 -10.34 -2.72
C VAL A 104 -8.59 -11.37 -2.34
N PRO A 105 -7.38 -11.29 -2.91
CA PRO A 105 -6.28 -12.20 -2.55
C PRO A 105 -6.03 -12.24 -1.04
N ARG A 106 -6.03 -13.46 -0.50
CA ARG A 106 -6.05 -13.72 0.94
C ARG A 106 -4.66 -13.92 1.50
N TYR A 107 -4.26 -13.00 2.36
CA TYR A 107 -3.07 -13.07 3.21
C TYR A 107 -3.45 -12.90 4.70
N LYS A 108 -4.65 -13.31 5.03
CA LYS A 108 -5.34 -13.05 6.31
C LYS A 108 -4.56 -13.56 7.51
N VAL A 109 -4.25 -12.64 8.44
CA VAL A 109 -3.65 -12.96 9.74
C VAL A 109 -4.73 -13.41 10.73
N ALA A 110 -5.86 -12.69 10.75
CA ALA A 110 -7.04 -13.01 11.57
C ALA A 110 -8.30 -12.44 10.89
N TYR A 111 -9.48 -12.80 11.38
CA TYR A 111 -10.75 -12.23 10.95
C TYR A 111 -11.06 -10.93 11.73
N GLY A 112 -10.33 -9.86 11.38
CA GLY A 112 -10.35 -8.61 12.11
C GLY A 112 -9.45 -8.60 13.35
N THR A 113 -9.22 -7.42 13.91
CA THR A 113 -8.58 -7.28 15.21
C THR A 113 -9.60 -7.46 16.34
N LYS A 114 -9.12 -7.71 17.57
CA LYS A 114 -9.94 -7.62 18.78
C LYS A 114 -10.24 -6.14 19.10
N ASN A 115 -11.19 -5.93 20.00
CA ASN A 115 -11.55 -4.59 20.45
C ASN A 115 -10.48 -4.02 21.39
N MET A 116 -9.75 -3.00 20.93
CA MET A 116 -8.67 -2.38 21.70
C MET A 116 -9.15 -1.63 22.96
N ALA A 117 -10.45 -1.31 23.05
CA ALA A 117 -11.02 -0.71 24.26
C ALA A 117 -11.15 -1.73 25.41
N LYS A 118 -11.16 -3.03 25.09
CA LYS A 118 -11.32 -4.13 26.06
C LYS A 118 -10.01 -4.88 26.35
N GLY A 119 -8.98 -4.69 25.52
CA GLY A 119 -7.69 -5.37 25.65
C GLY A 119 -6.83 -5.22 24.40
N PRO A 120 -5.70 -5.95 24.31
CA PRO A 120 -4.85 -5.90 23.13
C PRO A 120 -5.61 -6.26 21.85
N ALA A 121 -5.49 -5.44 20.82
CA ALA A 121 -6.14 -5.63 19.51
C ALA A 121 -5.67 -6.91 18.80
N MET A 122 -4.42 -7.31 19.02
CA MET A 122 -3.81 -8.53 18.48
C MET A 122 -2.72 -9.03 19.42
N THR A 123 -2.32 -10.29 19.26
CA THR A 123 -1.16 -10.82 19.97
C THR A 123 0.15 -10.33 19.31
N ARG A 124 1.27 -10.52 20.01
CA ARG A 124 2.59 -10.19 19.44
C ARG A 124 2.86 -11.01 18.17
N GLU A 125 2.50 -12.27 18.18
CA GLU A 125 2.66 -13.20 17.06
C GLU A 125 1.83 -12.79 15.85
N GLU A 126 0.58 -12.35 16.07
CA GLU A 126 -0.28 -11.80 15.02
C GLU A 126 0.32 -10.52 14.42
N ALA A 127 0.84 -9.62 15.26
CA ALA A 127 1.49 -8.40 14.80
C ALA A 127 2.76 -8.69 13.97
N VAL A 128 3.60 -9.62 14.42
CA VAL A 128 4.80 -10.04 13.66
C VAL A 128 4.38 -10.64 12.31
N ARG A 129 3.41 -11.57 12.31
CA ARG A 129 2.89 -12.14 11.05
C ARG A 129 2.35 -11.08 10.09
N ALA A 130 1.66 -10.06 10.59
CA ALA A 130 1.13 -8.99 9.76
C ALA A 130 2.26 -8.19 9.09
N LEU A 131 3.33 -7.87 9.83
CA LEU A 131 4.51 -7.19 9.29
C LEU A 131 5.24 -8.05 8.26
N GLU A 132 5.51 -9.32 8.58
CA GLU A 132 6.17 -10.27 7.66
C GLU A 132 5.35 -10.48 6.38
N THR A 133 4.02 -10.56 6.50
CA THR A 133 3.12 -10.64 5.34
C THR A 133 3.24 -9.38 4.47
N GLY A 134 3.29 -8.21 5.09
CA GLY A 134 3.47 -6.95 4.36
C GLY A 134 4.77 -6.91 3.57
N ILE A 135 5.87 -7.37 4.18
CA ILE A 135 7.19 -7.47 3.55
C ILE A 135 7.13 -8.45 2.37
N ALA A 136 6.62 -9.66 2.60
CA ALA A 136 6.53 -10.71 1.57
C ALA A 136 5.69 -10.27 0.36
N VAL A 137 4.55 -9.62 0.59
CA VAL A 137 3.70 -9.08 -0.49
C VAL A 137 4.42 -7.97 -1.27
N ALA A 138 5.13 -7.08 -0.58
CA ALA A 138 5.89 -6.03 -1.24
C ALA A 138 7.02 -6.61 -2.10
N GLU A 139 7.73 -7.62 -1.63
CA GLU A 139 8.75 -8.34 -2.38
C GLU A 139 8.16 -9.08 -3.58
N GLU A 140 7.06 -9.81 -3.39
CA GLU A 140 6.35 -10.52 -4.48
C GLU A 140 5.98 -9.58 -5.61
N LYS A 141 5.41 -8.42 -5.30
CA LYS A 141 4.99 -7.44 -6.30
C LYS A 141 6.16 -6.69 -6.92
N ASN A 142 7.27 -6.53 -6.22
CA ASN A 142 8.48 -5.90 -6.74
C ASN A 142 9.32 -6.86 -7.60
N CYS A 143 9.51 -8.12 -7.16
CA CYS A 143 10.28 -9.14 -7.88
C CYS A 143 9.56 -9.62 -9.15
N GLY A 144 8.25 -9.59 -9.19
CA GLY A 144 7.45 -9.86 -10.39
C GLY A 144 7.64 -8.80 -11.49
N GLY A 145 8.50 -7.80 -11.23
CA GLY A 145 8.83 -6.73 -12.19
C GLY A 145 7.58 -6.09 -12.72
N LEU A 146 6.59 -5.70 -11.86
CA LEU A 146 5.31 -5.07 -12.28
C LEU A 146 4.96 -5.41 -13.74
N SER A 147 5.03 -6.69 -14.07
CA SER A 147 4.70 -7.15 -15.41
C SER A 147 3.20 -7.37 -15.44
N ALA A 148 2.49 -6.33 -15.82
CA ALA A 148 1.13 -6.41 -16.32
C ALA A 148 1.12 -7.08 -17.71
N ASP A 149 1.81 -8.22 -17.85
CA ASP A 149 1.70 -9.09 -19.02
C ASP A 149 0.72 -10.22 -18.68
N GLY A 150 -0.53 -9.84 -18.53
CA GLY A 150 -1.65 -10.71 -18.31
C GLY A 150 -2.90 -10.14 -18.93
N ASN A 151 -3.03 -10.27 -20.23
CA ASN A 151 -4.26 -10.12 -21.02
C ASN A 151 -5.03 -8.79 -20.90
N ARG A 152 -4.81 -7.91 -21.83
CA ARG A 152 -5.87 -7.09 -22.42
C ARG A 152 -6.33 -7.69 -23.72
#